data_ea26579c0d3124ae73c7c5672467511d
#
_entry.id   ea26579c0d3124ae73c7c5672467511d
#
_cell.length_a   1.000
_cell.length_b   1.000
_cell.length_c   1.000
_cell.angle_alpha   90.00
_cell.angle_beta   90.00
_cell.angle_gamma   90.00
#
_symmetry.space_group_name_H-M   'P 1'
#
loop_
_entity.id
_entity.type
_entity.pdbx_description
1 polymer ?
#
loop_
_entity_poly.entity_id
_entity_poly.type
_entity_poly.pdbx_seq_one_letter_code
_entity_poly.pdbx_strand_id
1 'polypeptide(L)'
;MSGSAYVVDGDTIVIRKTQIRLFGVDAPEMNHPYGKKAKWALVALCKGQTIRAEITAKDDHGRTVAKCFLQDGRDLSAEMVKQGLAIDWPKFSGGKYRSLEVEGVRKKLWLADARQKGRMHVWEKYEAKQAMRNQGK
;
A
#
# COMPACT_ATOMS: atom_id res chain seq x y z
N MET A 1 -6.19 14.67 11.76
CA MET A 1 -7.00 14.88 10.55
C MET A 1 -8.01 13.75 10.42
N SER A 2 -9.24 14.06 10.07
CA SER A 2 -10.29 13.06 9.89
C SER A 2 -11.18 13.41 8.71
N GLY A 3 -11.74 12.40 8.06
CA GLY A 3 -12.66 12.59 6.94
C GLY A 3 -12.89 11.31 6.17
N SER A 4 -13.79 11.38 5.18
CA SER A 4 -13.98 10.27 4.26
C SER A 4 -12.74 10.17 3.36
N ALA A 5 -12.39 8.95 2.97
CA ALA A 5 -11.19 8.69 2.19
C ALA A 5 -11.55 8.31 0.75
N TYR A 6 -10.86 8.95 -0.19
CA TYR A 6 -10.80 8.50 -1.58
C TYR A 6 -9.54 7.64 -1.72
N VAL A 7 -9.68 6.44 -2.26
CA VAL A 7 -8.55 5.51 -2.38
C VAL A 7 -7.89 5.66 -3.75
N VAL A 8 -6.58 5.93 -3.75
CA VAL A 8 -5.77 6.04 -4.97
C VAL A 8 -5.26 4.66 -5.39
N ASP A 9 -4.65 3.95 -4.45
CA ASP A 9 -4.15 2.58 -4.62
C ASP A 9 -4.09 1.89 -3.26
N GLY A 10 -3.46 0.72 -3.17
CA GLY A 10 -3.49 -0.11 -1.98
C GLY A 10 -2.83 0.47 -0.73
N ASP A 11 -2.08 1.55 -0.84
CA ASP A 11 -1.41 2.18 0.29
C ASP A 11 -1.48 3.72 0.27
N THR A 12 -2.38 4.29 -0.55
CA THR A 12 -2.51 5.75 -0.68
C THR A 12 -3.98 6.14 -0.71
N ILE A 13 -4.35 7.08 0.15
CA ILE A 13 -5.70 7.64 0.24
C ILE A 13 -5.63 9.17 0.17
N VAL A 14 -6.78 9.80 -0.07
CA VAL A 14 -6.93 11.26 -0.02
C VAL A 14 -8.02 11.60 0.97
N ILE A 15 -7.71 12.44 1.95
CA ILE A 15 -8.66 12.99 2.91
C ILE A 15 -8.60 14.51 2.78
N ARG A 16 -9.74 15.16 2.52
CA ARG A 16 -9.82 16.62 2.43
C ARG A 16 -8.75 17.21 1.51
N LYS A 17 -8.57 16.63 0.33
CA LYS A 17 -7.57 17.05 -0.68
C LYS A 17 -6.12 16.77 -0.29
N THR A 18 -5.87 16.17 0.88
CA THR A 18 -4.51 15.79 1.30
C THR A 18 -4.25 14.34 0.91
N GLN A 19 -3.23 14.12 0.10
CA GLN A 19 -2.79 12.77 -0.27
C GLN A 19 -1.98 12.18 0.88
N ILE A 20 -2.37 11.00 1.33
CA ILE A 20 -1.80 10.33 2.50
C ILE A 20 -1.28 8.96 2.11
N ARG A 21 -0.02 8.71 2.38
CA ARG A 21 0.62 7.41 2.27
C ARG A 21 0.43 6.66 3.59
N LEU A 22 -0.10 5.45 3.55
CA LEU A 22 -0.27 4.65 4.77
C LEU A 22 1.08 4.31 5.39
N PHE A 23 1.20 4.52 6.69
CA PHE A 23 2.42 4.32 7.45
C PHE A 23 2.91 2.88 7.38
N GLY A 24 4.20 2.72 7.07
CA GLY A 24 4.96 1.50 7.35
C GLY A 24 4.67 0.29 6.50
N VAL A 25 3.88 0.42 5.43
CA VAL A 25 3.54 -0.72 4.57
C VAL A 25 3.75 -0.38 3.10
N ASP A 26 3.81 -1.42 2.29
CA ASP A 26 4.03 -1.35 0.86
C ASP A 26 3.03 -2.26 0.15
N ALA A 27 2.18 -1.68 -0.68
CA ALA A 27 1.22 -2.42 -1.50
C ALA A 27 1.70 -2.44 -2.95
N PRO A 28 1.26 -3.44 -3.75
CA PRO A 28 1.65 -3.48 -5.16
C PRO A 28 1.10 -2.27 -5.94
N GLU A 29 1.88 -1.81 -6.92
CA GLU A 29 1.47 -0.74 -7.82
C GLU A 29 0.26 -1.15 -8.65
N MET A 30 -0.51 -0.17 -9.14
CA MET A 30 -1.75 -0.44 -9.89
C MET A 30 -1.53 -1.25 -11.15
N ASN A 31 -0.36 -1.12 -11.80
CA ASN A 31 0.00 -1.87 -13.00
C ASN A 31 0.73 -3.19 -12.70
N HIS A 32 0.88 -3.54 -11.44
CA HIS A 32 1.52 -4.79 -11.01
C HIS A 32 0.47 -5.82 -10.57
N PRO A 33 0.85 -7.12 -10.51
CA PRO A 33 -0.06 -8.15 -10.00
C PRO A 33 -0.59 -7.78 -8.61
N TYR A 34 -1.87 -8.01 -8.39
CA TYR A 34 -2.61 -7.69 -7.17
C TYR A 34 -2.77 -6.19 -6.86
N GLY A 35 -2.26 -5.28 -7.70
CA GLY A 35 -2.39 -3.84 -7.46
C GLY A 35 -3.83 -3.37 -7.38
N LYS A 36 -4.64 -3.76 -8.37
CA LYS A 36 -6.08 -3.42 -8.39
C LYS A 36 -6.82 -4.09 -7.23
N LYS A 37 -6.49 -5.33 -6.91
CA LYS A 37 -7.10 -6.07 -5.80
C LYS A 37 -6.81 -5.37 -4.47
N ALA A 38 -5.57 -4.91 -4.28
CA ALA A 38 -5.19 -4.15 -3.08
C ALA A 38 -5.98 -2.84 -2.99
N LYS A 39 -6.10 -2.11 -4.10
CA LYS A 39 -6.91 -0.89 -4.13
C LYS A 39 -8.35 -1.17 -3.69
N TRP A 40 -9.00 -2.16 -4.27
CA TRP A 40 -10.40 -2.45 -3.97
C TRP A 40 -10.60 -2.98 -2.55
N ALA A 41 -9.61 -3.68 -1.99
CA ALA A 41 -9.65 -4.08 -0.58
C ALA A 41 -9.65 -2.86 0.34
N LEU A 42 -8.81 -1.87 0.03
CA LEU A 42 -8.76 -0.63 0.82
C LEU A 42 -10.04 0.18 0.64
N VAL A 43 -10.61 0.22 -0.57
CA VAL A 43 -11.93 0.84 -0.82
C VAL A 43 -12.99 0.21 0.08
N ALA A 44 -13.02 -1.12 0.15
CA ALA A 44 -13.99 -1.85 0.99
C ALA A 44 -13.83 -1.51 2.48
N LEU A 45 -12.58 -1.39 2.96
CA LEU A 45 -12.31 -1.01 4.34
C LEU A 45 -12.79 0.41 4.65
N CYS A 46 -12.58 1.33 3.73
CA CYS A 46 -12.87 2.76 3.94
C CYS A 46 -14.33 3.13 3.69
N LYS A 47 -15.08 2.28 3.00
CA LYS A 47 -16.46 2.59 2.58
C LYS A 47 -17.36 2.88 3.78
N GLY A 48 -17.99 4.06 3.75
CA GLY A 48 -18.90 4.47 4.82
C GLY A 48 -18.20 4.82 6.13
N GLN A 49 -16.88 4.94 6.12
CA GLN A 49 -16.08 5.22 7.32
C GLN A 49 -15.57 6.66 7.31
N THR A 50 -15.45 7.23 8.50
CA THR A 50 -14.63 8.41 8.73
C THR A 50 -13.25 7.92 9.16
N ILE A 51 -12.23 8.22 8.38
CA ILE A 51 -10.86 7.77 8.67
C ILE A 51 -10.15 8.83 9.50
N ARG A 52 -9.53 8.41 10.61
CA ARG A 52 -8.70 9.27 11.44
C ARG A 52 -7.24 9.04 11.06
N ALA A 53 -6.56 10.10 10.64
CA ALA A 53 -5.16 10.04 10.24
C ALA A 53 -4.28 10.75 11.28
N GLU A 54 -3.33 10.01 11.82
CA GLU A 54 -2.28 10.55 12.70
C GLU A 54 -1.02 10.74 11.87
N ILE A 55 -0.73 11.99 11.52
CA ILE A 55 0.40 12.33 10.65
C ILE A 55 1.72 12.04 11.38
N THR A 56 2.60 11.26 10.76
CA THR A 56 3.89 10.88 11.34
C THR A 56 5.07 11.57 10.65
N ALA A 57 4.96 11.86 9.35
CA ALA A 57 6.07 12.42 8.59
C ALA A 57 5.61 12.92 7.22
N LYS A 58 6.55 13.48 6.46
CA LYS A 58 6.44 13.62 5.01
C LYS A 58 7.50 12.74 4.36
N ASP A 59 7.17 12.11 3.24
CA ASP A 59 8.15 11.30 2.51
C ASP A 59 9.01 12.16 1.58
N ASP A 60 9.96 11.52 0.87
CA ASP A 60 10.89 12.22 -0.01
C ASP A 60 10.21 12.89 -1.20
N HIS A 61 8.97 12.50 -1.51
CA HIS A 61 8.14 13.11 -2.56
C HIS A 61 7.18 14.17 -2.02
N GLY A 62 7.32 14.55 -0.75
CA GLY A 62 6.46 15.53 -0.11
C GLY A 62 5.07 15.02 0.27
N ARG A 63 4.79 13.73 0.14
CA ARG A 63 3.51 13.15 0.56
C ARG A 63 3.44 13.07 2.07
N THR A 64 2.25 13.33 2.61
CA THR A 64 1.98 13.13 4.02
C THR A 64 1.92 11.64 4.33
N VAL A 65 2.66 11.19 5.33
CA VAL A 65 2.62 9.81 5.82
C VAL A 65 1.85 9.80 7.13
N ALA A 66 0.89 8.90 7.27
CA ALA A 66 0.06 8.85 8.48
C ALA A 66 -0.34 7.43 8.85
N LYS A 67 -0.49 7.20 10.16
CA LYS A 67 -1.22 6.03 10.67
C LYS A 67 -2.69 6.34 10.55
N CYS A 68 -3.44 5.49 9.86
CA CYS A 68 -4.85 5.73 9.56
C CYS A 68 -5.72 4.67 10.22
N PHE A 69 -6.80 5.11 10.87
CA PHE A 69 -7.63 4.24 11.68
C PHE A 69 -9.10 4.32 11.26
N LEU A 70 -9.75 3.16 11.26
CA LEU A 70 -11.20 3.05 11.12
C LEU A 70 -11.89 3.55 12.38
N GLN A 71 -13.22 3.74 12.32
CA GLN A 71 -13.99 4.21 13.46
C GLN A 71 -13.91 3.28 14.68
N ASP A 72 -13.71 1.99 14.46
CA ASP A 72 -13.55 1.00 15.53
C ASP A 72 -12.10 0.89 16.06
N GLY A 73 -11.19 1.71 15.53
CA GLY A 73 -9.79 1.75 15.98
C GLY A 73 -8.84 0.86 15.21
N ARG A 74 -9.31 0.05 14.25
CA ARG A 74 -8.41 -0.79 13.46
C ARG A 74 -7.51 0.05 12.58
N ASP A 75 -6.22 -0.31 12.54
CA ASP A 75 -5.19 0.33 11.73
C ASP A 75 -5.30 -0.16 10.28
N LEU A 76 -5.49 0.76 9.33
CA LEU A 76 -5.62 0.39 7.91
C LEU A 76 -4.37 -0.35 7.39
N SER A 77 -3.18 0.07 7.81
CA SER A 77 -1.94 -0.63 7.41
C SER A 77 -1.97 -2.09 7.88
N ALA A 78 -2.35 -2.31 9.14
CA ALA A 78 -2.44 -3.66 9.70
C ALA A 78 -3.48 -4.50 8.96
N GLU A 79 -4.64 -3.92 8.64
CA GLU A 79 -5.70 -4.65 7.93
C GLU A 79 -5.28 -5.04 6.52
N MET A 80 -4.55 -4.19 5.81
CA MET A 80 -4.05 -4.51 4.47
C MET A 80 -3.01 -5.64 4.52
N VAL A 81 -2.13 -5.64 5.53
CA VAL A 81 -1.14 -6.69 5.71
C VAL A 81 -1.82 -8.02 6.05
N LYS A 82 -2.79 -8.00 6.95
CA LYS A 82 -3.55 -9.21 7.33
C LYS A 82 -4.26 -9.86 6.14
N GLN A 83 -4.70 -9.06 5.17
CA GLN A 83 -5.36 -9.56 3.96
C GLN A 83 -4.37 -10.10 2.91
N GLY A 84 -3.06 -9.97 3.15
CA GLY A 84 -2.05 -10.39 2.19
C GLY A 84 -1.97 -9.48 0.97
N LEU A 85 -2.37 -8.22 1.11
CA LEU A 85 -2.39 -7.24 0.01
C LEU A 85 -1.42 -6.07 0.23
N ALA A 86 -0.64 -6.14 1.30
CA ALA A 86 0.49 -5.26 1.57
C ALA A 86 1.51 -6.03 2.39
N ILE A 87 2.74 -5.55 2.38
CA ILE A 87 3.81 -6.10 3.22
C ILE A 87 4.36 -5.00 4.12
N ASP A 88 4.91 -5.41 5.26
CA ASP A 88 5.59 -4.51 6.17
C ASP A 88 6.82 -3.89 5.48
N TRP A 89 7.07 -2.61 5.73
CA TRP A 89 8.29 -1.97 5.27
C TRP A 89 9.14 -1.59 6.49
N PRO A 90 10.05 -2.49 6.92
CA PRO A 90 10.79 -2.31 8.18
C PRO A 90 11.54 -1.00 8.30
N LYS A 91 12.06 -0.48 7.19
CA LYS A 91 12.75 0.82 7.16
C LYS A 91 11.90 1.94 7.75
N PHE A 92 10.58 1.89 7.56
CA PHE A 92 9.66 2.94 8.01
C PHE A 92 8.83 2.52 9.22
N SER A 93 8.48 1.25 9.33
CA SER A 93 7.63 0.75 10.42
C SER A 93 8.41 0.31 11.66
N GLY A 94 9.71 0.06 11.50
CA GLY A 94 10.49 -0.60 12.55
C GLY A 94 10.12 -2.07 12.74
N GLY A 95 9.45 -2.68 11.75
CA GLY A 95 9.01 -4.06 11.83
C GLY A 95 7.62 -4.25 12.43
N LYS A 96 6.89 -3.16 12.66
CA LYS A 96 5.60 -3.17 13.38
C LYS A 96 4.58 -4.17 12.81
N TYR A 97 4.54 -4.34 11.49
CA TYR A 97 3.51 -5.16 10.84
C TYR A 97 4.03 -6.53 10.38
N ARG A 98 5.31 -6.82 10.60
CA ARG A 98 5.93 -8.03 10.07
C ARG A 98 5.23 -9.30 10.53
N SER A 99 4.85 -9.37 11.81
CA SER A 99 4.19 -10.56 12.37
C SER A 99 2.78 -10.78 11.83
N LEU A 100 2.18 -9.77 11.18
CA LEU A 100 0.84 -9.85 10.60
C LEU A 100 0.88 -10.36 9.16
N GLU A 101 2.05 -10.47 8.54
CA GLU A 101 2.16 -10.92 7.15
C GLU A 101 1.66 -12.34 6.99
N VAL A 102 0.89 -12.55 5.93
CA VAL A 102 0.37 -13.88 5.56
C VAL A 102 1.52 -14.71 5.01
N GLU A 103 1.55 -16.00 5.35
CA GLU A 103 2.57 -16.92 4.83
C GLU A 103 2.60 -16.88 3.30
N GLY A 104 3.80 -16.78 2.74
CA GLY A 104 4.00 -16.73 1.28
C GLY A 104 3.71 -15.39 0.63
N VAL A 105 3.33 -14.36 1.40
CA VAL A 105 2.95 -13.05 0.83
C VAL A 105 4.08 -12.40 0.04
N ARG A 106 5.33 -12.60 0.45
CA ARG A 106 6.47 -11.97 -0.24
C ARG A 106 6.78 -12.62 -1.60
N LYS A 107 6.38 -13.86 -1.79
CA LYS A 107 6.39 -14.49 -3.13
C LYS A 107 5.23 -13.98 -3.97
N LYS A 108 4.06 -13.83 -3.36
CA LYS A 108 2.86 -13.32 -4.02
C LYS A 108 3.05 -11.86 -4.46
N LEU A 109 3.55 -11.01 -3.56
CA LEU A 109 3.80 -9.59 -3.82
C LEU A 109 5.28 -9.36 -4.13
N TRP A 110 5.82 -10.14 -5.05
CA TRP A 110 7.26 -10.22 -5.30
C TRP A 110 7.88 -8.92 -5.82
N LEU A 111 7.08 -8.07 -6.49
CA LEU A 111 7.58 -6.77 -6.96
C LEU A 111 7.76 -5.78 -5.80
N ALA A 112 6.82 -5.74 -4.86
CA ALA A 112 6.98 -4.93 -3.64
C ALA A 112 8.18 -5.42 -2.81
N ASP A 113 8.32 -6.73 -2.67
CA ASP A 113 9.46 -7.33 -1.97
C ASP A 113 10.79 -6.96 -2.66
N ALA A 114 10.82 -6.99 -4.00
CA ALA A 114 12.00 -6.61 -4.78
C ALA A 114 12.40 -5.15 -4.53
N ARG A 115 11.42 -4.24 -4.47
CA ARG A 115 11.68 -2.82 -4.17
C ARG A 115 12.37 -2.66 -2.83
N GLN A 116 11.89 -3.35 -1.80
CA GLN A 116 12.46 -3.26 -0.46
C GLN A 116 13.89 -3.80 -0.40
N LYS A 117 14.23 -4.73 -1.28
CA LYS A 117 15.57 -5.32 -1.39
C LYS A 117 16.50 -4.55 -2.35
N GLY A 118 16.02 -3.41 -2.88
CA GLY A 118 16.79 -2.61 -3.83
C GLY A 118 16.96 -3.24 -5.21
N ARG A 119 16.08 -4.17 -5.57
CA ARG A 119 16.18 -4.92 -6.84
C ARG A 119 15.25 -4.35 -7.90
N MET A 120 15.38 -3.06 -8.20
CA MET A 120 14.50 -2.38 -9.16
C MET A 120 14.62 -2.90 -10.59
N HIS A 121 15.73 -3.58 -10.93
CA HIS A 121 15.86 -4.25 -12.23
C HIS A 121 14.75 -5.29 -12.46
N VAL A 122 14.21 -5.88 -11.40
CA VAL A 122 13.08 -6.81 -11.48
C VAL A 122 11.84 -6.10 -12.00
N TRP A 123 11.60 -4.87 -11.55
CA TRP A 123 10.47 -4.04 -12.03
C TRP A 123 10.64 -3.69 -13.50
N GLU A 124 11.83 -3.24 -13.88
CA GLU A 124 12.12 -2.87 -15.27
C GLU A 124 11.85 -4.04 -16.21
N LYS A 125 12.32 -5.22 -15.83
CA LYS A 125 12.13 -6.45 -16.61
C LYS A 125 10.65 -6.82 -16.72
N TYR A 126 9.91 -6.75 -15.62
CA TYR A 126 8.47 -7.04 -15.60
C TYR A 126 7.70 -6.04 -16.48
N GLU A 127 7.95 -4.75 -16.31
CA GLU A 127 7.22 -3.70 -17.01
C GLU A 127 7.53 -3.71 -18.51
N ALA A 128 8.79 -3.97 -18.89
CA ALA A 128 9.17 -4.14 -20.27
C ALA A 128 8.44 -5.32 -20.92
N LYS A 129 8.32 -6.43 -20.21
CA LYS A 129 7.62 -7.61 -20.68
C LYS A 129 6.12 -7.35 -20.88
N GLN A 130 5.50 -6.60 -19.97
CA GLN A 130 4.09 -6.21 -20.10
C GLN A 130 3.87 -5.27 -21.28
N ALA A 131 4.77 -4.32 -21.52
CA ALA A 131 4.71 -3.41 -22.66
C ALA A 131 4.77 -4.18 -23.98
N MET A 132 5.63 -5.19 -24.07
CA MET A 132 5.73 -6.06 -25.26
C MET A 132 4.44 -6.85 -25.50
N ARG A 133 3.83 -7.39 -24.44
CA ARG A 133 2.54 -8.09 -24.54
C ARG A 133 1.44 -7.18 -25.07
N ASN A 134 1.39 -5.94 -24.57
CA ASN A 134 0.36 -4.98 -24.97
C ASN A 134 0.53 -4.54 -26.42
N GLN A 135 1.75 -4.50 -26.93
CA GLN A 135 2.03 -4.17 -28.34
C GLN A 135 1.65 -5.30 -29.29
N GLY A 136 1.64 -6.52 -28.82
CA GLY A 136 1.30 -7.70 -29.63
C GLY A 136 -0.20 -7.94 -29.83
N LYS A 137 -1.04 -7.04 -29.33
CA LYS A 137 -2.50 -7.21 -29.41
C LYS A 137 -3.12 -6.33 -30.48
#